data_2e22e44f8ddfa0317c7f83e27e013631
#
_entry.id   2e22e44f8ddfa0317c7f83e27e013631
#
_cell.length_a   1.000
_cell.length_b   1.000
_cell.length_c   1.000
_cell.angle_alpha   90.00
_cell.angle_beta   90.00
_cell.angle_gamma   90.00
#
_symmetry.space_group_name_H-M   'P 1'
#
loop_
_entity.id
_entity.type
_entity.pdbx_description
1 polymer ?
#
loop_
_entity_poly.entity_id
_entity_poly.type
_entity_poly.pdbx_seq_one_letter_code
_entity_poly.pdbx_strand_id
1 'polypeptide(L)'
;MSIEPSAATLREQAMEALQQSTTMLQVASNLLDAGNRDKAIRLKDEARAKRNVSVWLMSKASRLENANLRDIRFQHQHPEFDVRHKSAA
;
A
#
# COMPACT_ATOMS: atom_id res chain seq x y z
N MET A 1 12.11 -21.49 0.79
CA MET A 1 10.83 -21.22 0.15
C MET A 1 10.38 -19.81 0.48
N SER A 2 10.08 -19.07 -0.53
CA SER A 2 9.68 -17.69 -0.29
C SER A 2 8.17 -17.59 -0.39
N ILE A 3 7.57 -16.99 0.62
CA ILE A 3 6.13 -16.81 0.68
C ILE A 3 5.83 -15.35 0.53
N GLU A 4 5.08 -15.01 -0.48
CA GLU A 4 4.70 -13.62 -0.67
C GLU A 4 3.66 -13.25 0.37
N PRO A 5 3.76 -12.03 0.92
CA PRO A 5 2.76 -11.58 1.87
C PRO A 5 1.40 -11.43 1.20
N SER A 6 0.37 -11.72 1.95
CA SER A 6 -1.00 -11.55 1.48
C SER A 6 -1.34 -10.06 1.39
N ALA A 7 -2.43 -9.75 0.69
CA ALA A 7 -2.90 -8.36 0.62
C ALA A 7 -3.20 -7.82 2.01
N ALA A 8 -3.76 -8.65 2.89
CA ALA A 8 -4.04 -8.23 4.26
C ALA A 8 -2.78 -7.87 5.01
N THR A 9 -1.73 -8.68 4.86
CA THR A 9 -0.44 -8.42 5.50
C THR A 9 0.16 -7.11 4.97
N LEU A 10 0.10 -6.90 3.66
CA LEU A 10 0.60 -5.68 3.07
C LEU A 10 -0.15 -4.45 3.58
N ARG A 11 -1.45 -4.58 3.78
CA ARG A 11 -2.24 -3.49 4.34
C ARG A 11 -1.88 -3.20 5.79
N GLU A 12 -1.63 -4.23 6.57
CA GLU A 12 -1.17 -4.05 7.94
C GLU A 12 0.16 -3.32 7.97
N GLN A 13 1.09 -3.72 7.13
CA GLN A 13 2.39 -3.07 7.03
C GLN A 13 2.24 -1.62 6.57
N ALA A 14 1.32 -1.38 5.64
CA ALA A 14 1.07 -0.01 5.16
C ALA A 14 0.52 0.87 6.27
N MET A 15 -0.41 0.34 7.06
CA MET A 15 -0.99 1.09 8.17
C MET A 15 0.04 1.37 9.25
N GLU A 16 0.91 0.41 9.53
CA GLU A 16 1.98 0.61 10.48
C GLU A 16 2.94 1.69 10.02
N ALA A 17 3.32 1.66 8.75
CA ALA A 17 4.19 2.70 8.19
C ALA A 17 3.52 4.06 8.26
N LEU A 18 2.22 4.12 8.00
CA LEU A 18 1.49 5.39 8.06
C LEU A 18 1.43 5.91 9.49
N GLN A 19 1.19 5.04 10.46
CA GLN A 19 1.18 5.44 11.86
C GLN A 19 2.54 5.96 12.30
N GLN A 20 3.60 5.29 11.88
CA GLN A 20 4.96 5.75 12.17
C GLN A 20 5.21 7.13 11.57
N SER A 21 4.75 7.33 10.33
CA SER A 21 4.88 8.63 9.67
C SER A 21 4.15 9.72 10.46
N THR A 22 2.93 9.44 10.89
CA THR A 22 2.14 10.40 11.65
C THR A 22 2.83 10.76 12.97
N THR A 23 3.35 9.76 13.67
CA THR A 23 4.07 9.99 14.92
C THR A 23 5.31 10.83 14.68
N MET A 24 6.04 10.54 13.63
CA MET A 24 7.24 11.31 13.29
C MET A 24 6.91 12.76 12.99
N LEU A 25 5.82 13.01 12.28
CA LEU A 25 5.39 14.38 11.99
C LEU A 25 5.01 15.12 13.26
N GLN A 26 4.38 14.44 14.19
CA GLN A 26 4.03 15.05 15.48
C GLN A 26 5.28 15.42 16.25
N VAL A 27 6.26 14.52 16.30
CA VAL A 27 7.52 14.80 16.99
C VAL A 27 8.27 15.93 16.28
N ALA A 28 8.23 15.94 14.94
CA ALA A 28 8.88 17.02 14.19
C ALA A 28 8.26 18.38 14.52
N SER A 29 6.95 18.42 14.65
CA SER A 29 6.26 19.65 15.04
C SER A 29 6.72 20.12 16.42
N ASN A 30 6.82 19.18 17.37
CA ASN A 30 7.30 19.50 18.70
C ASN A 30 8.74 20.01 18.69
N LEU A 31 9.57 19.42 17.84
CA LEU A 31 10.96 19.86 17.71
C LEU A 31 11.06 21.27 17.14
N LEU A 32 10.20 21.60 16.18
CA LEU A 32 10.16 22.95 15.65
C LEU A 32 9.77 23.96 16.72
N ASP A 33 8.77 23.61 17.53
CA ASP A 33 8.34 24.49 18.63
C ASP A 33 9.46 24.68 19.64
N ALA A 34 10.29 23.67 19.84
CA ALA A 34 11.42 23.75 20.75
C ALA A 34 12.64 24.42 20.11
N GLY A 35 12.55 24.84 18.87
CA GLY A 35 13.66 25.49 18.18
C GLY A 35 14.66 24.55 17.55
N ASN A 36 14.38 23.25 17.53
CA ASN A 36 15.30 22.25 16.99
C ASN A 36 14.99 21.96 15.53
N ARG A 37 15.30 22.94 14.70
CA ARG A 37 14.87 22.95 13.31
C ARG A 37 15.51 21.84 12.48
N ASP A 38 16.79 21.61 12.65
CA ASP A 38 17.50 20.63 11.83
C ASP A 38 16.97 19.22 12.06
N LYS A 39 16.74 18.85 13.31
CA LYS A 39 16.18 17.55 13.63
C LYS A 39 14.75 17.42 13.10
N ALA A 40 13.98 18.50 13.19
CA ALA A 40 12.62 18.52 12.70
C ALA A 40 12.58 18.26 11.19
N ILE A 41 13.48 18.90 10.44
CA ILE A 41 13.54 18.73 8.99
C ILE A 41 13.88 17.28 8.63
N ARG A 42 14.87 16.71 9.31
CA ARG A 42 15.27 15.32 9.06
C ARG A 42 14.13 14.38 9.36
N LEU A 43 13.44 14.60 10.46
CA LEU A 43 12.34 13.73 10.85
C LEU A 43 11.18 13.85 9.90
N LYS A 44 10.92 15.04 9.36
CA LYS A 44 9.90 15.21 8.32
C LYS A 44 10.26 14.43 7.06
N ASP A 45 11.52 14.42 6.68
CA ASP A 45 11.96 13.66 5.51
C ASP A 45 11.78 12.17 5.73
N GLU A 46 12.11 11.68 6.94
CA GLU A 46 11.88 10.28 7.28
C GLU A 46 10.40 9.93 7.28
N ALA A 47 9.56 10.85 7.79
CA ALA A 47 8.12 10.64 7.80
C ALA A 47 7.58 10.55 6.38
N ARG A 48 8.10 11.37 5.48
CA ARG A 48 7.70 11.33 4.08
C ARG A 48 8.08 9.98 3.46
N ALA A 49 9.28 9.49 3.75
CA ALA A 49 9.72 8.20 3.25
C ALA A 49 8.81 7.08 3.75
N LYS A 50 8.43 7.11 5.03
CA LYS A 50 7.50 6.13 5.58
C LYS A 50 6.15 6.19 4.92
N ARG A 51 5.66 7.39 4.65
CA ARG A 51 4.39 7.57 3.98
C ARG A 51 4.44 7.01 2.57
N ASN A 52 5.54 7.22 1.86
CA ASN A 52 5.71 6.69 0.51
C ASN A 52 5.72 5.16 0.53
N VAL A 53 6.35 4.56 1.53
CA VAL A 53 6.33 3.10 1.69
C VAL A 53 4.90 2.62 1.92
N SER A 54 4.14 3.33 2.75
CA SER A 54 2.75 2.98 3.01
C SER A 54 1.93 3.01 1.72
N VAL A 55 2.08 4.06 0.92
CA VAL A 55 1.36 4.18 -0.35
C VAL A 55 1.73 3.05 -1.29
N TRP A 56 3.01 2.73 -1.37
CA TRP A 56 3.48 1.64 -2.23
C TRP A 56 2.90 0.30 -1.80
N LEU A 57 2.90 0.04 -0.50
CA LEU A 57 2.35 -1.21 0.04
C LEU A 57 0.85 -1.32 -0.21
N MET A 58 0.12 -0.24 -0.04
CA MET A 58 -1.31 -0.22 -0.32
C MET A 58 -1.60 -0.46 -1.79
N SER A 59 -0.81 0.14 -2.66
CA SER A 59 -0.95 -0.07 -4.10
C SER A 59 -0.68 -1.53 -4.46
N LYS A 60 0.33 -2.12 -3.86
CA LYS A 60 0.64 -3.52 -4.11
C LYS A 60 -0.47 -4.43 -3.61
N ALA A 61 -1.01 -4.15 -2.43
CA ALA A 61 -2.13 -4.92 -1.88
C ALA A 61 -3.35 -4.84 -2.80
N SER A 62 -3.65 -3.65 -3.29
CA SER A 62 -4.79 -3.45 -4.19
C SER A 62 -4.61 -4.22 -5.48
N ARG A 63 -3.39 -4.24 -6.01
CA ARG A 63 -3.12 -4.99 -7.24
C ARG A 63 -3.30 -6.49 -7.05
N LEU A 64 -2.86 -6.99 -5.90
CA LEU A 64 -3.04 -8.40 -5.59
C LEU A 64 -4.52 -8.77 -5.49
N GLU A 65 -5.29 -7.94 -4.81
CA GLU A 65 -6.72 -8.19 -4.67
C GLU A 65 -7.45 -8.09 -6.00
N ASN A 66 -7.08 -7.11 -6.81
CA ASN A 66 -7.69 -6.96 -8.11
C ASN A 66 -7.37 -8.13 -9.03
N ALA A 67 -6.16 -8.64 -8.95
CA ALA A 67 -5.78 -9.81 -9.73
C ALA A 67 -6.61 -11.02 -9.30
N ASN A 68 -6.76 -11.24 -7.99
CA ASN A 68 -7.56 -12.34 -7.49
C ASN A 68 -9.02 -12.21 -7.90
N LEU A 69 -9.56 -11.01 -7.78
CA LEU A 69 -10.94 -10.77 -8.19
C LEU A 69 -11.13 -10.98 -9.68
N ARG A 70 -10.15 -10.58 -10.46
CA ARG A 70 -10.21 -10.75 -11.91
C ARG A 70 -10.24 -12.22 -12.28
N ASP A 71 -9.42 -13.03 -11.62
CA ASP A 71 -9.40 -14.46 -11.87
C ASP A 71 -10.74 -15.10 -11.51
N ILE A 72 -11.26 -14.76 -10.35
CA ILE A 72 -12.54 -15.31 -9.90
C ILE A 72 -13.65 -14.89 -10.87
N ARG A 73 -13.65 -13.64 -11.25
CA ARG A 73 -14.67 -13.12 -12.16
C ARG A 73 -14.59 -13.80 -13.51
N PHE A 74 -13.40 -14.00 -14.00
CA PHE A 74 -13.21 -14.68 -15.27
C PHE A 74 -13.77 -16.10 -15.21
N GLN A 75 -13.45 -16.83 -14.15
CA GLN A 75 -13.90 -18.20 -13.99
C GLN A 75 -15.42 -18.31 -13.88
N HIS A 76 -16.04 -17.35 -13.20
CA HIS A 76 -17.49 -17.40 -12.99
C HIS A 76 -18.29 -16.85 -14.16
N GLN A 77 -17.79 -15.78 -14.77
CA GLN A 77 -18.52 -15.13 -15.85
C GLN A 77 -18.24 -15.70 -17.21
N HIS A 78 -17.14 -16.39 -17.37
CA HIS A 78 -16.72 -16.90 -18.67
C HIS A 78 -16.28 -18.35 -18.60
N PRO A 79 -17.12 -19.22 -18.05
CA PRO A 79 -16.75 -20.64 -18.02
C PRO A 79 -16.59 -21.22 -19.41
N GLU A 80 -17.38 -20.72 -20.35
CA GLU A 80 -17.26 -21.12 -21.75
C GLU A 80 -16.72 -19.99 -22.59
N PHE A 81 -15.96 -19.12 -21.96
CA PHE A 81 -15.44 -17.95 -22.64
C PHE A 81 -14.69 -18.31 -23.91
N ASP A 82 -13.85 -19.32 -23.82
CA ASP A 82 -13.03 -19.70 -24.95
C ASP A 82 -13.87 -20.19 -26.13
N VAL A 83 -15.03 -20.68 -25.87
CA VAL A 83 -15.88 -21.22 -26.89
C VAL A 83 -16.56 -20.12 -27.69
N ARG A 84 -17.16 -19.18 -26.99
CA ARG A 84 -17.98 -18.18 -27.66
C ARG A 84 -17.33 -16.81 -27.68
N HIS A 85 -16.15 -16.73 -27.21
CA HIS A 85 -15.46 -15.47 -27.13
C HIS A 85 -15.51 -14.68 -28.44
N LYS A 86 -15.29 -15.37 -29.51
CA LYS A 86 -15.26 -14.72 -30.80
C LYS A 86 -16.64 -14.21 -31.21
N SER A 87 -17.64 -14.95 -30.88
CA SER A 87 -18.98 -14.52 -31.23
C SER A 87 -19.39 -13.27 -30.49
N ALA A 88 -18.79 -13.03 -29.38
CA ALA A 88 -19.08 -11.82 -28.61
C ALA A 88 -18.54 -10.57 -29.26
N ALA A 89 -17.65 -10.77 -30.18
CA ALA A 89 -17.06 -9.64 -30.86
C ALA A 89 -18.09 -8.89 -31.67
#